data_6546b18dda6638f05dca967842956534
#
_entry.id   6546b18dda6638f05dca967842956534
#
_cell.length_a   1.000
_cell.length_b   1.000
_cell.length_c   1.000
_cell.angle_alpha   90.00
_cell.angle_beta   90.00
_cell.angle_gamma   90.00
#
_symmetry.space_group_name_H-M   'P 1'
#
loop_
_entity.id
_entity.type
_entity.pdbx_description
1 polymer ?
#
loop_
_entity_poly.entity_id
_entity_poly.type
_entity_poly.pdbx_seq_one_letter_code
_entity_poly.pdbx_strand_id
1 'polypeptide(L)'
;YDSAVTKMVTIHDMLSHHLGTKTFQGDFSFWDSKNSRHEIMYKMRYLKPSGTFRQDFGYCNSCFLTAGEIIPKVTGKPWEVYVYDSLIQPLGMEHTQTLGYGISRMPNAAKPHTTAFAGKLQLLPYDQVDNLGPAGSLLSCVSDLSKWLMMQLDSGRYNGKRIVPWEVLRTTRDMATIISSRKRGDSHFSGYGLGIFETDYHGKQIFWHTGGAFGFVTNTCFVPEENLGITILTNQDNQDFFELLRYQILNAYLKLPFENLSKTVLPGFLDEETREIKKIDGWKDRIKGNTPPLPLKSYTGQYENTLYGTITISEERNNPGNLLIKFNSHQNLLATLQYLDNDEWLLTYNNPAFGVFTTSFLTKNNTVTGIPIKASDFVEFDPYLFIKK
;
A
#
# COMPACT_ATOMS: atom_id res chain seq x y z
N TYR A 1 11.39 -11.40 14.67
CA TYR A 1 12.85 -11.25 14.50
C TYR A 1 13.55 -11.05 15.83
N ASP A 2 13.10 -10.11 16.63
CA ASP A 2 13.66 -9.78 17.95
C ASP A 2 12.77 -10.32 19.07
N SER A 3 13.29 -11.22 19.89
CA SER A 3 12.54 -11.86 20.98
C SER A 3 12.25 -10.92 22.14
N ALA A 4 13.08 -9.90 22.38
CA ALA A 4 12.85 -8.90 23.41
C ALA A 4 11.70 -7.95 22.98
N VAL A 5 11.74 -7.45 21.76
CA VAL A 5 10.66 -6.63 21.18
C VAL A 5 9.35 -7.43 21.15
N THR A 6 9.38 -8.70 20.74
CA THR A 6 8.18 -9.55 20.69
C THR A 6 7.46 -9.67 22.05
N LYS A 7 8.19 -9.64 23.16
CA LYS A 7 7.60 -9.67 24.52
C LYS A 7 7.01 -8.33 24.97
N MET A 8 7.41 -7.22 24.34
CA MET A 8 7.01 -5.87 24.73
C MET A 8 5.94 -5.27 23.81
N VAL A 9 5.79 -5.80 22.58
CA VAL A 9 4.82 -5.30 21.60
C VAL A 9 3.40 -5.38 22.16
N THR A 10 2.69 -4.27 22.03
CA THR A 10 1.27 -4.13 22.37
C THR A 10 0.42 -3.84 21.13
N ILE A 11 -0.91 -3.96 21.26
CA ILE A 11 -1.84 -3.55 20.19
C ILE A 11 -1.67 -2.07 19.89
N HIS A 12 -1.40 -1.25 20.90
CA HIS A 12 -1.14 0.18 20.73
C HIS A 12 0.06 0.43 19.82
N ASP A 13 1.19 -0.27 20.02
CA ASP A 13 2.38 -0.15 19.17
C ASP A 13 2.08 -0.54 17.71
N MET A 14 1.25 -1.57 17.50
CA MET A 14 0.82 -2.00 16.16
C MET A 14 -0.03 -0.95 15.46
N LEU A 15 -1.06 -0.44 16.14
CA LEU A 15 -2.01 0.53 15.58
C LEU A 15 -1.42 1.94 15.42
N SER A 16 -0.31 2.24 16.07
CA SER A 16 0.43 3.51 15.93
C SER A 16 1.66 3.42 15.03
N HIS A 17 1.88 2.27 14.36
CA HIS A 17 3.04 2.04 13.47
C HIS A 17 4.41 2.27 14.13
N HIS A 18 4.57 1.80 15.38
CA HIS A 18 5.74 2.07 16.24
C HIS A 18 6.66 0.84 16.41
N LEU A 19 6.63 -0.12 15.46
CA LEU A 19 7.42 -1.35 15.55
C LEU A 19 8.88 -1.22 15.11
N GLY A 20 9.27 -0.08 14.52
CA GLY A 20 10.61 0.11 13.97
C GLY A 20 10.83 -0.57 12.62
N THR A 21 9.76 -1.00 11.94
CA THR A 21 9.83 -1.42 10.53
C THR A 21 9.94 -0.19 9.62
N LYS A 22 10.42 -0.36 8.39
CA LYS A 22 10.20 0.65 7.36
C LYS A 22 8.74 0.64 6.90
N THR A 23 8.30 1.77 6.36
CA THR A 23 7.01 1.86 5.67
C THR A 23 6.93 0.82 4.55
N PHE A 24 5.82 0.07 4.50
CA PHE A 24 5.49 -1.00 3.56
C PHE A 24 6.42 -2.23 3.59
N GLN A 25 7.32 -2.32 4.56
CA GLN A 25 8.23 -3.45 4.68
C GLN A 25 7.45 -4.76 4.93
N GLY A 26 7.59 -5.72 4.00
CA GLY A 26 6.89 -7.00 4.04
C GLY A 26 5.58 -7.04 3.23
N ASP A 27 5.18 -5.95 2.60
CA ASP A 27 3.87 -5.83 1.93
C ASP A 27 3.76 -6.69 0.67
N PHE A 28 4.85 -6.99 -0.02
CA PHE A 28 4.82 -7.95 -1.13
C PHE A 28 4.30 -9.34 -0.72
N SER A 29 4.27 -9.66 0.57
CA SER A 29 3.76 -10.95 1.08
C SER A 29 2.24 -11.12 0.92
N PHE A 30 1.47 -10.04 0.75
CA PHE A 30 0.01 -10.11 0.68
C PHE A 30 -0.59 -9.65 -0.66
N TRP A 31 0.02 -8.68 -1.38
CA TRP A 31 -0.51 -8.20 -2.66
C TRP A 31 -0.71 -9.35 -3.65
N ASP A 32 -1.96 -9.59 -4.09
CA ASP A 32 -2.35 -10.68 -5.00
C ASP A 32 -1.80 -12.07 -4.60
N SER A 33 -1.51 -12.27 -3.31
CA SER A 33 -0.93 -13.51 -2.83
C SER A 33 -1.97 -14.52 -2.38
N LYS A 34 -1.56 -15.78 -2.35
CA LYS A 34 -2.35 -16.92 -1.84
C LYS A 34 -2.18 -17.13 -0.35
N ASN A 35 -1.30 -16.34 0.30
CA ASN A 35 -1.06 -16.48 1.71
C ASN A 35 -2.34 -16.15 2.50
N SER A 36 -2.67 -16.98 3.47
CA SER A 36 -3.71 -16.68 4.45
C SER A 36 -3.27 -15.56 5.40
N ARG A 37 -4.22 -14.92 6.09
CA ARG A 37 -3.94 -13.94 7.14
C ARG A 37 -2.95 -14.47 8.19
N HIS A 38 -3.13 -15.71 8.59
CA HIS A 38 -2.22 -16.38 9.55
C HIS A 38 -0.80 -16.53 8.99
N GLU A 39 -0.65 -16.94 7.74
CA GLU A 39 0.68 -17.07 7.10
C GLU A 39 1.38 -15.73 6.97
N ILE A 40 0.67 -14.65 6.60
CA ILE A 40 1.23 -13.30 6.54
C ILE A 40 1.75 -12.89 7.92
N MET A 41 0.92 -12.96 8.95
CA MET A 41 1.32 -12.63 10.33
C MET A 41 2.52 -13.48 10.80
N TYR A 42 2.48 -14.79 10.53
CA TYR A 42 3.57 -15.68 10.91
C TYR A 42 4.89 -15.34 10.23
N LYS A 43 4.86 -15.00 8.94
CA LYS A 43 6.04 -14.67 8.16
C LYS A 43 6.70 -13.35 8.58
N MET A 44 5.96 -12.41 9.18
CA MET A 44 6.53 -11.16 9.71
C MET A 44 7.65 -11.38 10.73
N ARG A 45 7.75 -12.54 11.37
CA ARG A 45 8.88 -12.90 12.25
C ARG A 45 10.24 -12.91 11.56
N TYR A 46 10.27 -13.03 10.23
CA TYR A 46 11.50 -13.04 9.44
C TYR A 46 11.92 -11.62 9.00
N LEU A 47 11.04 -10.66 9.21
CA LEU A 47 11.29 -9.27 8.87
C LEU A 47 12.29 -8.66 9.86
N LYS A 48 13.42 -8.19 9.35
CA LYS A 48 14.39 -7.45 10.16
C LYS A 48 13.99 -5.99 10.19
N PRO A 49 13.58 -5.44 11.34
CA PRO A 49 13.32 -4.01 11.45
C PRO A 49 14.57 -3.21 11.09
N SER A 50 14.38 -2.08 10.42
CA SER A 50 15.48 -1.17 10.04
C SER A 50 15.52 0.09 10.91
N GLY A 51 14.44 0.37 11.64
CA GLY A 51 14.33 1.44 12.62
C GLY A 51 14.30 0.92 14.06
N THR A 52 14.05 1.81 14.99
CA THR A 52 14.06 1.55 16.43
C THR A 52 12.63 1.44 16.97
N PHE A 53 12.38 0.35 17.73
CA PHE A 53 11.10 0.09 18.38
C PHE A 53 10.69 1.28 19.28
N ARG A 54 9.45 1.74 19.13
CA ARG A 54 8.84 2.89 19.83
C ARG A 54 9.54 4.25 19.63
N GLN A 55 10.38 4.40 18.60
CA GLN A 55 11.02 5.66 18.25
C GLN A 55 10.70 6.09 16.83
N ASP A 56 10.79 5.15 15.89
CA ASP A 56 10.62 5.45 14.47
C ASP A 56 9.21 5.07 13.99
N PHE A 57 8.61 5.95 13.20
CA PHE A 57 7.39 5.66 12.46
C PHE A 57 7.71 4.80 11.23
N GLY A 58 6.98 3.68 11.09
CA GLY A 58 7.07 2.84 9.89
C GLY A 58 5.72 2.19 9.60
N TYR A 59 5.04 2.70 8.57
CA TYR A 59 3.69 2.26 8.22
C TYR A 59 3.66 0.76 7.90
N CYS A 60 2.93 -0.02 8.69
CA CYS A 60 2.93 -1.47 8.63
C CYS A 60 1.50 -2.04 8.52
N ASN A 61 1.10 -2.45 7.34
CA ASN A 61 -0.22 -3.05 7.08
C ASN A 61 -0.44 -4.35 7.86
N SER A 62 0.60 -5.18 7.97
CA SER A 62 0.54 -6.44 8.72
C SER A 62 0.26 -6.25 10.22
N CYS A 63 0.54 -5.06 10.78
CA CYS A 63 0.21 -4.70 12.15
C CYS A 63 -1.31 -4.54 12.32
N PHE A 64 -1.97 -3.85 11.38
CA PHE A 64 -3.42 -3.71 11.35
C PHE A 64 -4.11 -5.04 11.08
N LEU A 65 -3.56 -5.86 10.19
CA LEU A 65 -4.02 -7.25 10.03
C LEU A 65 -3.98 -8.00 11.36
N THR A 66 -2.85 -7.94 12.07
CA THR A 66 -2.67 -8.65 13.35
C THR A 66 -3.64 -8.14 14.42
N ALA A 67 -3.84 -6.83 14.53
CA ALA A 67 -4.81 -6.24 15.46
C ALA A 67 -6.25 -6.68 15.11
N GLY A 68 -6.61 -6.72 13.83
CA GLY A 68 -7.92 -7.20 13.38
C GLY A 68 -8.16 -8.67 13.67
N GLU A 69 -7.14 -9.52 13.59
CA GLU A 69 -7.25 -10.95 13.91
C GLU A 69 -7.37 -11.24 15.43
N ILE A 70 -7.25 -10.22 16.29
CA ILE A 70 -7.61 -10.32 17.73
C ILE A 70 -9.13 -10.30 17.90
N ILE A 71 -9.88 -9.59 17.04
CA ILE A 71 -11.34 -9.47 17.13
C ILE A 71 -12.03 -10.84 17.20
N PRO A 72 -11.75 -11.80 16.32
CA PRO A 72 -12.32 -13.15 16.44
C PRO A 72 -12.04 -13.85 17.77
N LYS A 73 -10.89 -13.57 18.37
CA LYS A 73 -10.50 -14.18 19.66
C LYS A 73 -11.30 -13.66 20.85
N VAL A 74 -11.72 -12.39 20.80
CA VAL A 74 -12.45 -11.75 21.90
C VAL A 74 -13.95 -11.72 21.68
N THR A 75 -14.41 -11.79 20.43
CA THR A 75 -15.83 -11.65 20.09
C THR A 75 -16.47 -12.96 19.58
N GLY A 76 -15.65 -13.91 19.12
CA GLY A 76 -16.11 -15.10 18.43
C GLY A 76 -16.59 -14.86 16.99
N LYS A 77 -16.52 -13.60 16.47
CA LYS A 77 -16.94 -13.23 15.13
C LYS A 77 -15.72 -12.90 14.25
N PRO A 78 -15.68 -13.35 12.99
CA PRO A 78 -14.69 -12.85 12.03
C PRO A 78 -14.67 -11.32 11.97
N TRP A 79 -13.50 -10.73 11.69
CA TRP A 79 -13.33 -9.27 11.62
C TRP A 79 -14.35 -8.62 10.68
N GLU A 80 -14.50 -9.16 9.48
CA GLU A 80 -15.42 -8.67 8.45
C GLU A 80 -16.89 -8.66 8.90
N VAL A 81 -17.30 -9.66 9.67
CA VAL A 81 -18.67 -9.74 10.24
C VAL A 81 -18.82 -8.76 11.39
N TYR A 82 -17.81 -8.67 12.26
CA TYR A 82 -17.87 -7.76 13.41
C TYR A 82 -17.93 -6.28 12.96
N VAL A 83 -17.11 -5.89 11.99
CA VAL A 83 -17.12 -4.52 11.44
C VAL A 83 -18.45 -4.22 10.74
N TYR A 84 -18.97 -5.17 9.97
CA TYR A 84 -20.28 -5.01 9.34
C TYR A 84 -21.38 -4.78 10.37
N ASP A 85 -21.51 -5.68 11.36
CA ASP A 85 -22.57 -5.62 12.38
C ASP A 85 -22.46 -4.39 13.28
N SER A 86 -21.22 -3.97 13.62
CA SER A 86 -20.97 -2.95 14.65
C SER A 86 -20.82 -1.54 14.10
N LEU A 87 -20.45 -1.38 12.82
CA LEU A 87 -20.21 -0.06 12.21
C LEU A 87 -20.98 0.15 10.93
N ILE A 88 -20.83 -0.74 9.93
CA ILE A 88 -21.40 -0.52 8.59
C ILE A 88 -22.92 -0.52 8.63
N GLN A 89 -23.52 -1.55 9.17
CA GLN A 89 -24.97 -1.68 9.28
C GLN A 89 -25.60 -0.57 10.16
N PRO A 90 -25.10 -0.27 11.39
CA PRO A 90 -25.65 0.79 12.22
C PRO A 90 -25.53 2.20 11.62
N LEU A 91 -24.50 2.46 10.77
CA LEU A 91 -24.36 3.70 10.02
C LEU A 91 -25.23 3.75 8.76
N GLY A 92 -25.85 2.64 8.36
CA GLY A 92 -26.62 2.56 7.12
C GLY A 92 -25.75 2.67 5.87
N MET A 93 -24.52 2.17 5.91
CA MET A 93 -23.55 2.19 4.79
C MET A 93 -23.86 1.03 3.82
N GLU A 94 -24.95 1.14 3.08
CA GLU A 94 -25.56 0.05 2.30
C GLU A 94 -24.72 -0.39 1.10
N HIS A 95 -23.82 0.46 0.61
CA HIS A 95 -22.94 0.20 -0.52
C HIS A 95 -21.51 -0.13 -0.08
N THR A 96 -21.28 -0.37 1.21
CA THR A 96 -19.98 -0.68 1.77
C THR A 96 -19.85 -2.17 2.06
N GLN A 97 -18.75 -2.77 1.61
CA GLN A 97 -18.40 -4.15 1.86
C GLN A 97 -17.07 -4.25 2.60
N THR A 98 -16.96 -5.26 3.46
CA THR A 98 -15.75 -5.50 4.25
C THR A 98 -14.66 -6.28 3.51
N LEU A 99 -15.02 -6.96 2.42
CA LEU A 99 -14.12 -7.75 1.58
C LEU A 99 -14.25 -7.35 0.11
N GLY A 100 -13.15 -7.47 -0.63
CA GLY A 100 -13.07 -7.19 -2.07
C GLY A 100 -13.63 -8.30 -2.96
N TYR A 101 -13.90 -9.47 -2.37
CA TYR A 101 -14.40 -10.61 -3.14
C TYR A 101 -15.69 -10.28 -3.91
N GLY A 102 -15.65 -10.49 -5.21
CA GLY A 102 -16.81 -10.29 -6.08
C GLY A 102 -16.95 -8.88 -6.66
N ILE A 103 -16.04 -7.94 -6.38
CA ILE A 103 -16.07 -6.57 -6.93
C ILE A 103 -16.25 -6.54 -8.46
N SER A 104 -15.61 -7.47 -9.19
CA SER A 104 -15.71 -7.55 -10.65
C SER A 104 -17.12 -7.82 -11.17
N ARG A 105 -18.03 -8.31 -10.31
CA ARG A 105 -19.44 -8.61 -10.63
C ARG A 105 -20.41 -7.57 -10.05
N MET A 106 -19.89 -6.59 -9.29
CA MET A 106 -20.73 -5.54 -8.71
C MET A 106 -21.18 -4.55 -9.79
N PRO A 107 -22.48 -4.21 -9.85
CA PRO A 107 -22.93 -3.16 -10.73
C PRO A 107 -22.35 -1.81 -10.26
N ASN A 108 -21.99 -0.95 -11.20
CA ASN A 108 -21.47 0.40 -10.92
C ASN A 108 -20.19 0.46 -10.07
N ALA A 109 -19.38 -0.62 -10.08
CA ALA A 109 -18.03 -0.56 -9.48
C ALA A 109 -17.06 0.20 -10.40
N ALA A 110 -16.34 1.16 -9.84
CA ALA A 110 -15.28 1.86 -10.56
C ALA A 110 -14.17 0.88 -10.96
N LYS A 111 -13.64 1.03 -12.18
CA LYS A 111 -12.54 0.19 -12.67
C LYS A 111 -11.20 0.82 -12.33
N PRO A 112 -10.20 0.02 -11.90
CA PRO A 112 -8.88 0.52 -11.53
C PRO A 112 -8.06 0.92 -12.74
N HIS A 113 -7.34 2.04 -12.67
CA HIS A 113 -6.46 2.53 -13.73
C HIS A 113 -5.13 3.03 -13.18
N THR A 114 -4.10 2.96 -14.01
CA THR A 114 -2.79 3.54 -13.72
C THR A 114 -2.17 4.18 -14.95
N THR A 115 -1.27 5.15 -14.77
CA THR A 115 -0.32 5.63 -15.78
C THR A 115 1.11 5.23 -15.44
N ALA A 116 1.35 4.67 -14.25
CA ALA A 116 2.67 4.28 -13.79
C ALA A 116 3.36 3.33 -14.77
N PHE A 117 4.66 3.52 -14.97
CA PHE A 117 5.53 2.73 -15.83
C PHE A 117 5.18 2.71 -17.32
N ALA A 118 4.14 3.41 -17.76
CA ALA A 118 3.68 3.38 -19.16
C ALA A 118 3.38 4.76 -19.77
N GLY A 119 3.23 5.80 -18.96
CA GLY A 119 2.90 7.16 -19.39
C GLY A 119 1.56 7.28 -20.14
N LYS A 120 0.71 6.27 -20.08
CA LYS A 120 -0.63 6.25 -20.65
C LYS A 120 -1.58 5.49 -19.76
N LEU A 121 -2.85 5.91 -19.74
CA LEU A 121 -3.87 5.28 -18.92
C LEU A 121 -4.05 3.80 -19.33
N GLN A 122 -3.91 2.92 -18.34
CA GLN A 122 -4.11 1.47 -18.46
C GLN A 122 -5.14 0.99 -17.46
N LEU A 123 -6.00 0.07 -17.89
CA LEU A 123 -6.89 -0.67 -17.00
C LEU A 123 -6.07 -1.74 -16.27
N LEU A 124 -6.25 -1.82 -14.96
CA LEU A 124 -5.67 -2.87 -14.13
C LEU A 124 -6.70 -3.96 -13.78
N PRO A 125 -6.27 -5.16 -13.41
CA PRO A 125 -7.14 -6.08 -12.71
C PRO A 125 -7.45 -5.54 -11.31
N TYR A 126 -8.59 -5.94 -10.72
CA TYR A 126 -8.85 -5.66 -9.31
C TYR A 126 -7.91 -6.48 -8.42
N ASP A 127 -7.42 -5.85 -7.36
CA ASP A 127 -6.57 -6.51 -6.36
C ASP A 127 -7.26 -7.64 -5.62
N GLN A 128 -6.47 -8.58 -5.16
CA GLN A 128 -6.87 -9.65 -4.26
C GLN A 128 -6.18 -9.40 -2.90
N VAL A 129 -6.84 -8.61 -2.03
CA VAL A 129 -6.29 -8.20 -0.72
C VAL A 129 -7.17 -8.56 0.48
N ASP A 130 -8.09 -9.50 0.32
CA ASP A 130 -8.95 -9.99 1.42
C ASP A 130 -8.14 -10.70 2.52
N ASN A 131 -6.97 -11.22 2.18
CA ASN A 131 -5.99 -11.75 3.10
C ASN A 131 -5.35 -10.66 3.98
N LEU A 132 -5.51 -9.39 3.64
CA LEU A 132 -5.13 -8.23 4.44
C LEU A 132 -6.35 -7.51 5.06
N GLY A 133 -7.54 -8.10 5.02
CA GLY A 133 -8.84 -7.51 5.35
C GLY A 133 -8.83 -6.33 6.31
N PRO A 134 -8.36 -6.49 7.57
CA PRO A 134 -8.35 -5.42 8.57
C PRO A 134 -7.55 -4.16 8.19
N ALA A 135 -6.65 -4.24 7.23
CA ALA A 135 -5.81 -3.12 6.82
C ALA A 135 -6.21 -2.51 5.47
N GLY A 136 -6.99 -3.21 4.59
CA GLY A 136 -7.17 -2.66 3.25
C GLY A 136 -8.28 -3.21 2.38
N SER A 137 -9.17 -4.13 2.84
CA SER A 137 -10.15 -4.74 1.95
C SER A 137 -11.49 -4.00 1.82
N LEU A 138 -11.73 -2.94 2.58
CA LEU A 138 -13.02 -2.22 2.55
C LEU A 138 -13.28 -1.60 1.17
N LEU A 139 -14.46 -1.90 0.61
CA LEU A 139 -14.99 -1.24 -0.59
C LEU A 139 -16.12 -0.30 -0.16
N SER A 140 -16.10 0.93 -0.65
CA SER A 140 -17.12 1.92 -0.26
C SER A 140 -17.40 2.95 -1.36
N CYS A 141 -18.27 3.91 -1.07
CA CYS A 141 -18.58 5.07 -1.90
C CYS A 141 -18.63 6.34 -1.04
N VAL A 142 -18.61 7.50 -1.70
CA VAL A 142 -18.60 8.79 -1.00
C VAL A 142 -19.81 9.00 -0.09
N SER A 143 -21.01 8.55 -0.50
CA SER A 143 -22.22 8.68 0.30
C SER A 143 -22.15 7.88 1.61
N ASP A 144 -21.56 6.70 1.59
CA ASP A 144 -21.42 5.88 2.79
C ASP A 144 -20.30 6.39 3.70
N LEU A 145 -19.14 6.74 3.13
CA LEU A 145 -18.06 7.34 3.91
C LEU A 145 -18.44 8.69 4.53
N SER A 146 -19.35 9.44 3.91
CA SER A 146 -19.91 10.66 4.53
C SER A 146 -20.66 10.35 5.83
N LYS A 147 -21.37 9.22 5.93
CA LYS A 147 -22.03 8.80 7.17
C LYS A 147 -21.03 8.48 8.26
N TRP A 148 -19.92 7.82 7.90
CA TRP A 148 -18.82 7.56 8.81
C TRP A 148 -18.15 8.86 9.29
N LEU A 149 -17.94 9.85 8.39
CA LEU A 149 -17.42 11.17 8.74
C LEU A 149 -18.38 11.95 9.67
N MET A 150 -19.68 11.89 9.41
CA MET A 150 -20.68 12.50 10.30
C MET A 150 -20.63 11.89 11.70
N MET A 151 -20.46 10.57 11.82
CA MET A 151 -20.25 9.89 13.11
C MET A 151 -18.95 10.35 13.78
N GLN A 152 -17.87 10.53 13.03
CA GLN A 152 -16.61 11.06 13.54
C GLN A 152 -16.80 12.49 14.09
N LEU A 153 -17.50 13.36 13.39
CA LEU A 153 -17.73 14.76 13.78
C LEU A 153 -18.70 14.89 14.98
N ASP A 154 -19.68 14.00 15.10
CA ASP A 154 -20.66 13.99 16.22
C ASP A 154 -20.19 13.06 17.38
N SER A 155 -18.88 13.02 17.62
CA SER A 155 -18.31 12.33 18.80
C SER A 155 -18.77 10.88 18.94
N GLY A 156 -18.92 10.16 17.83
CA GLY A 156 -19.32 8.75 17.78
C GLY A 156 -20.83 8.51 17.72
N ARG A 157 -21.62 9.55 17.41
CA ARG A 157 -23.07 9.42 17.20
C ARG A 157 -23.42 9.55 15.72
N TYR A 158 -24.48 8.88 15.33
CA TYR A 158 -25.09 9.03 14.02
C TYR A 158 -26.62 8.92 14.14
N ASN A 159 -27.36 9.88 13.58
CA ASN A 159 -28.81 9.95 13.68
C ASN A 159 -29.33 9.80 15.13
N GLY A 160 -28.66 10.48 16.08
CA GLY A 160 -29.01 10.47 17.51
C GLY A 160 -28.60 9.20 18.27
N LYS A 161 -28.12 8.17 17.60
CA LYS A 161 -27.68 6.92 18.23
C LYS A 161 -26.16 6.91 18.47
N ARG A 162 -25.72 6.40 19.61
CA ARG A 162 -24.31 6.15 19.91
C ARG A 162 -23.85 4.92 19.15
N ILE A 163 -22.95 5.09 18.18
CA ILE A 163 -22.32 4.01 17.41
C ILE A 163 -21.03 3.58 18.09
N VAL A 164 -20.17 4.56 18.43
CA VAL A 164 -18.91 4.32 19.14
C VAL A 164 -18.88 5.19 20.40
N PRO A 165 -18.47 4.68 21.58
CA PRO A 165 -18.23 5.50 22.76
C PRO A 165 -17.19 6.58 22.48
N TRP A 166 -17.46 7.81 22.96
CA TRP A 166 -16.54 8.93 22.72
C TRP A 166 -15.14 8.67 23.27
N GLU A 167 -15.05 8.07 24.45
CA GLU A 167 -13.79 7.75 25.12
C GLU A 167 -12.91 6.84 24.25
N VAL A 168 -13.54 5.87 23.55
CA VAL A 168 -12.86 5.00 22.60
C VAL A 168 -12.44 5.77 21.36
N LEU A 169 -13.37 6.54 20.78
CA LEU A 169 -13.09 7.31 19.55
C LEU A 169 -12.00 8.35 19.78
N ARG A 170 -12.02 9.04 20.92
CA ARG A 170 -11.01 10.02 21.28
C ARG A 170 -9.60 9.41 21.34
N THR A 171 -9.45 8.23 21.94
CA THR A 171 -8.13 7.58 22.02
C THR A 171 -7.53 7.23 20.65
N THR A 172 -8.34 7.10 19.61
CA THR A 172 -7.81 6.88 18.25
C THR A 172 -7.18 8.15 17.66
N ARG A 173 -7.53 9.31 18.20
CA ARG A 173 -7.09 10.63 17.75
C ARG A 173 -5.92 11.18 18.57
N ASP A 174 -5.66 10.63 19.76
CA ASP A 174 -4.50 11.03 20.55
C ASP A 174 -3.22 10.65 19.80
N MET A 175 -2.34 11.63 19.55
CA MET A 175 -1.09 11.42 18.81
C MET A 175 -0.18 10.45 19.56
N ALA A 176 -0.04 9.24 19.03
CA ALA A 176 0.77 8.17 19.63
C ALA A 176 2.20 8.15 19.08
N THR A 177 2.38 8.53 17.80
CA THR A 177 3.68 8.60 17.12
C THR A 177 3.86 9.95 16.47
N ILE A 178 4.96 10.64 16.78
CA ILE A 178 5.34 11.88 16.10
C ILE A 178 6.09 11.53 14.83
N ILE A 179 5.58 11.99 13.68
CA ILE A 179 6.22 11.79 12.37
C ILE A 179 7.17 12.95 12.07
N SER A 180 6.73 14.18 12.31
CA SER A 180 7.54 15.39 12.14
C SER A 180 7.10 16.49 13.08
N SER A 181 8.09 17.16 13.68
CA SER A 181 7.91 18.42 14.42
C SER A 181 8.49 19.62 13.66
N ARG A 182 8.76 19.45 12.35
CA ARG A 182 9.31 20.52 11.50
C ARG A 182 8.20 21.14 10.69
N LYS A 183 8.17 22.47 10.67
CA LYS A 183 7.24 23.24 9.84
C LYS A 183 7.38 22.86 8.36
N ARG A 184 6.24 22.54 7.73
CA ARG A 184 6.12 22.30 6.29
C ARG A 184 4.91 23.10 5.77
N GLY A 185 5.16 24.12 4.96
CA GLY A 185 4.10 25.04 4.55
C GLY A 185 3.41 25.66 5.77
N ASP A 186 2.11 25.46 5.91
CA ASP A 186 1.28 25.99 7.00
C ASP A 186 0.99 24.97 8.11
N SER A 187 1.69 23.84 8.11
CA SER A 187 1.65 22.83 9.18
C SER A 187 2.94 22.88 10.01
N HIS A 188 2.83 22.72 11.32
CA HIS A 188 3.98 22.76 12.25
C HIS A 188 4.38 21.36 12.73
N PHE A 189 3.44 20.42 12.75
CA PHE A 189 3.68 19.04 13.16
C PHE A 189 2.83 18.06 12.36
N SER A 190 3.26 16.83 12.34
CA SER A 190 2.46 15.70 11.90
C SER A 190 2.73 14.48 12.77
N GLY A 191 1.70 13.72 13.03
CA GLY A 191 1.77 12.51 13.82
C GLY A 191 0.72 11.49 13.40
N TYR A 192 0.66 10.40 14.13
CA TYR A 192 -0.26 9.30 13.91
C TYR A 192 -0.85 8.83 15.24
N GLY A 193 -2.17 8.72 15.28
CA GLY A 193 -2.89 8.12 16.39
C GLY A 193 -3.03 6.60 16.24
N LEU A 194 -4.20 6.05 16.56
CA LEU A 194 -4.48 4.63 16.33
C LEU A 194 -5.31 4.46 15.04
N GLY A 195 -4.64 4.54 13.91
CA GLY A 195 -5.27 4.38 12.60
C GLY A 195 -5.62 5.69 11.89
N ILE A 196 -5.11 6.84 12.32
CA ILE A 196 -5.38 8.13 11.69
C ILE A 196 -4.17 9.05 11.79
N PHE A 197 -3.87 9.76 10.70
CA PHE A 197 -2.91 10.86 10.71
C PHE A 197 -3.52 12.11 11.34
N GLU A 198 -2.69 12.85 12.03
CA GLU A 198 -3.02 14.15 12.62
C GLU A 198 -1.98 15.18 12.20
N THR A 199 -2.45 16.37 11.83
CA THR A 199 -1.62 17.54 11.54
C THR A 199 -2.37 18.81 11.91
N ASP A 200 -1.65 19.90 12.15
CA ASP A 200 -2.25 21.24 12.16
C ASP A 200 -2.20 21.84 10.74
N TYR A 201 -3.18 22.66 10.41
CA TYR A 201 -3.22 23.42 9.18
C TYR A 201 -3.94 24.76 9.41
N HIS A 202 -3.24 25.88 9.22
CA HIS A 202 -3.76 27.22 9.54
C HIS A 202 -4.40 27.33 10.93
N GLY A 203 -3.79 26.69 11.94
CA GLY A 203 -4.25 26.71 13.33
C GLY A 203 -5.44 25.79 13.62
N LYS A 204 -5.84 24.92 12.70
CA LYS A 204 -6.87 23.91 12.88
C LYS A 204 -6.27 22.52 12.97
N GLN A 205 -6.86 21.68 13.81
CA GLN A 205 -6.48 20.27 13.92
C GLN A 205 -7.18 19.45 12.83
N ILE A 206 -6.39 18.76 12.02
CA ILE A 206 -6.87 17.97 10.89
C ILE A 206 -6.56 16.51 11.12
N PHE A 207 -7.59 15.67 11.03
CA PHE A 207 -7.48 14.24 11.05
C PHE A 207 -7.72 13.71 9.64
N TRP A 208 -6.84 12.84 9.16
CA TRP A 208 -6.95 12.33 7.79
C TRP A 208 -6.30 10.97 7.63
N HIS A 209 -6.72 10.26 6.60
CA HIS A 209 -6.02 9.06 6.12
C HIS A 209 -6.20 8.92 4.63
N THR A 210 -5.18 8.40 3.97
CA THR A 210 -5.24 7.99 2.56
C THR A 210 -5.45 6.49 2.46
N GLY A 211 -5.98 6.02 1.35
CA GLY A 211 -6.02 4.61 0.99
C GLY A 211 -5.41 4.42 -0.39
N GLY A 212 -4.72 3.30 -0.57
CA GLY A 212 -4.14 2.90 -1.85
C GLY A 212 -4.42 1.44 -2.15
N ALA A 213 -4.93 1.17 -3.34
CA ALA A 213 -5.03 -0.14 -3.97
C ALA A 213 -4.64 0.02 -5.44
N PHE A 214 -4.28 -1.05 -6.14
CA PHE A 214 -3.88 -0.90 -7.54
C PHE A 214 -4.98 -0.23 -8.36
N GLY A 215 -4.65 0.92 -8.94
CA GLY A 215 -5.58 1.73 -9.71
C GLY A 215 -6.56 2.58 -8.90
N PHE A 216 -6.38 2.68 -7.58
CA PHE A 216 -7.20 3.52 -6.72
C PHE A 216 -6.36 4.24 -5.69
N VAL A 217 -6.61 5.53 -5.49
CA VAL A 217 -6.17 6.27 -4.31
C VAL A 217 -7.32 7.07 -3.73
N THR A 218 -7.36 7.16 -2.41
CA THR A 218 -8.47 7.75 -1.68
C THR A 218 -7.95 8.66 -0.57
N ASN A 219 -8.78 9.62 -0.17
CA ASN A 219 -8.49 10.48 0.97
C ASN A 219 -9.77 10.70 1.78
N THR A 220 -9.66 10.53 3.08
CA THR A 220 -10.71 10.84 4.03
C THR A 220 -10.13 11.79 5.08
N CYS A 221 -10.81 12.91 5.33
CA CYS A 221 -10.33 13.96 6.21
C CYS A 221 -11.50 14.57 6.99
N PHE A 222 -11.25 14.98 8.22
CA PHE A 222 -12.22 15.78 8.98
C PHE A 222 -11.54 16.79 9.88
N VAL A 223 -12.24 17.90 10.08
CA VAL A 223 -11.83 19.06 10.92
C VAL A 223 -12.95 19.31 11.91
N PRO A 224 -12.87 18.80 13.15
CA PRO A 224 -13.96 18.91 14.14
C PRO A 224 -14.35 20.36 14.44
N GLU A 225 -13.36 21.28 14.54
CA GLU A 225 -13.60 22.68 14.82
C GLU A 225 -14.42 23.42 13.77
N GLU A 226 -14.39 22.93 12.51
CA GLU A 226 -15.15 23.49 11.39
C GLU A 226 -16.39 22.64 11.06
N ASN A 227 -16.64 21.57 11.81
CA ASN A 227 -17.68 20.59 11.50
C ASN A 227 -17.63 20.13 10.02
N LEU A 228 -16.41 19.94 9.52
CA LEU A 228 -16.13 19.64 8.12
C LEU A 228 -15.61 18.20 7.98
N GLY A 229 -16.24 17.43 7.09
CA GLY A 229 -15.76 16.12 6.65
C GLY A 229 -15.57 16.10 5.13
N ILE A 230 -14.48 15.52 4.66
CA ILE A 230 -14.11 15.43 3.25
C ILE A 230 -13.78 13.98 2.92
N THR A 231 -14.34 13.44 1.85
CA THR A 231 -13.92 12.17 1.28
C THR A 231 -13.74 12.31 -0.23
N ILE A 232 -12.62 11.81 -0.73
CA ILE A 232 -12.23 11.86 -2.14
C ILE A 232 -11.84 10.44 -2.56
N LEU A 233 -12.53 9.92 -3.55
CA LEU A 233 -12.28 8.58 -4.10
C LEU A 233 -11.94 8.73 -5.57
N THR A 234 -10.80 8.18 -5.98
CA THR A 234 -10.35 8.20 -7.38
C THR A 234 -10.06 6.79 -7.85
N ASN A 235 -10.20 6.56 -9.15
CA ASN A 235 -9.94 5.27 -9.78
C ASN A 235 -8.73 5.33 -10.75
N GLN A 236 -7.71 6.04 -10.32
CA GLN A 236 -6.37 6.08 -10.88
C GLN A 236 -5.38 6.30 -9.74
N ASP A 237 -4.33 5.49 -9.65
CA ASP A 237 -3.39 5.47 -8.53
C ASP A 237 -2.19 6.41 -8.70
N ASN A 238 -1.66 6.59 -9.91
CA ASN A 238 -0.49 7.44 -10.17
C ASN A 238 -0.90 8.90 -10.37
N GLN A 239 -1.23 9.61 -9.29
CA GLN A 239 -1.61 11.02 -9.31
C GLN A 239 -1.65 11.62 -7.88
N ASP A 240 -1.44 12.94 -7.77
CA ASP A 240 -1.49 13.68 -6.51
C ASP A 240 -2.81 14.47 -6.32
N PHE A 241 -3.70 14.42 -7.30
CA PHE A 241 -4.93 15.22 -7.33
C PHE A 241 -5.81 15.00 -6.09
N PHE A 242 -5.90 13.76 -5.59
CA PHE A 242 -6.74 13.40 -4.43
C PHE A 242 -6.28 14.10 -3.13
N GLU A 243 -4.98 14.38 -2.98
CA GLU A 243 -4.46 15.16 -1.85
C GLU A 243 -4.59 16.66 -2.08
N LEU A 244 -4.25 17.13 -3.28
CA LEU A 244 -4.36 18.55 -3.66
C LEU A 244 -5.80 19.03 -3.56
N LEU A 245 -6.76 18.19 -3.96
CA LEU A 245 -8.20 18.50 -3.84
C LEU A 245 -8.63 18.63 -2.37
N ARG A 246 -8.11 17.78 -1.47
CA ARG A 246 -8.34 17.94 -0.02
C ARG A 246 -7.93 19.33 0.46
N TYR A 247 -6.71 19.77 0.14
CA TYR A 247 -6.23 21.10 0.52
C TYR A 247 -7.03 22.22 -0.15
N GLN A 248 -7.42 22.05 -1.42
CA GLN A 248 -8.25 23.01 -2.13
C GLN A 248 -9.61 23.22 -1.43
N ILE A 249 -10.23 22.12 -0.96
CA ILE A 249 -11.49 22.16 -0.20
C ILE A 249 -11.26 22.78 1.18
N LEU A 250 -10.20 22.39 1.89
CA LEU A 250 -9.83 22.99 3.19
C LEU A 250 -9.66 24.50 3.06
N ASN A 251 -8.90 24.96 2.06
CA ASN A 251 -8.68 26.40 1.81
C ASN A 251 -9.99 27.15 1.61
N ALA A 252 -10.92 26.58 0.85
CA ALA A 252 -12.23 27.20 0.60
C ALA A 252 -13.06 27.32 1.89
N TYR A 253 -13.11 26.26 2.72
CA TYR A 253 -13.86 26.28 4.00
C TYR A 253 -13.20 27.16 5.06
N LEU A 254 -11.87 27.22 5.11
CA LEU A 254 -11.12 28.10 5.98
C LEU A 254 -11.06 29.56 5.48
N LYS A 255 -11.75 29.86 4.36
CA LYS A 255 -11.81 31.20 3.74
C LYS A 255 -10.45 31.76 3.37
N LEU A 256 -9.52 30.89 2.99
CA LEU A 256 -8.21 31.30 2.50
C LEU A 256 -8.30 31.77 1.05
N PRO A 257 -7.33 32.56 0.58
CA PRO A 257 -7.28 32.95 -0.83
C PRO A 257 -7.30 31.74 -1.76
N PHE A 258 -8.03 31.83 -2.86
CA PHE A 258 -8.06 30.75 -3.85
C PHE A 258 -6.70 30.60 -4.53
N GLU A 259 -6.18 29.38 -4.47
CA GLU A 259 -4.97 28.96 -5.19
C GLU A 259 -5.28 27.67 -5.93
N ASN A 260 -4.97 27.61 -7.23
CA ASN A 260 -5.13 26.38 -8.01
C ASN A 260 -3.93 25.47 -7.80
N LEU A 261 -3.97 24.69 -6.71
CA LEU A 261 -2.88 23.80 -6.30
C LEU A 261 -2.53 22.78 -7.39
N SER A 262 -3.54 22.22 -8.05
CA SER A 262 -3.32 21.26 -9.15
C SER A 262 -2.53 21.88 -10.31
N LYS A 263 -2.85 23.14 -10.69
CA LYS A 263 -2.10 23.84 -11.74
C LYS A 263 -0.65 24.10 -11.32
N THR A 264 -0.41 24.38 -10.05
CA THR A 264 0.93 24.65 -9.51
C THR A 264 1.80 23.37 -9.49
N VAL A 265 1.22 22.23 -9.11
CA VAL A 265 1.97 20.96 -8.95
C VAL A 265 2.11 20.18 -10.26
N LEU A 266 1.14 20.29 -11.17
CA LEU A 266 1.07 19.51 -12.42
C LEU A 266 2.37 19.50 -13.24
N PRO A 267 3.11 20.61 -13.44
CA PRO A 267 4.35 20.56 -14.22
C PRO A 267 5.40 19.64 -13.61
N GLY A 268 5.58 19.68 -12.28
CA GLY A 268 6.53 18.81 -11.57
C GLY A 268 6.16 17.34 -11.69
N PHE A 269 4.87 17.01 -11.56
CA PHE A 269 4.36 15.65 -11.74
C PHE A 269 4.61 15.13 -13.17
N LEU A 270 4.31 15.92 -14.20
CA LEU A 270 4.56 15.53 -15.59
C LEU A 270 6.04 15.36 -15.92
N ASP A 271 6.91 16.17 -15.31
CA ASP A 271 8.37 16.04 -15.46
C ASP A 271 8.88 14.75 -14.81
N GLU A 272 8.33 14.35 -13.67
CA GLU A 272 8.70 13.11 -13.01
C GLU A 272 8.23 11.88 -13.80
N GLU A 273 6.97 11.86 -14.25
CA GLU A 273 6.44 10.82 -15.13
C GLU A 273 7.28 10.71 -16.42
N THR A 274 7.60 11.84 -17.03
CA THR A 274 8.44 11.87 -18.25
C THR A 274 9.83 11.29 -17.98
N ARG A 275 10.44 11.58 -16.84
CA ARG A 275 11.75 11.02 -16.46
C ARG A 275 11.69 9.52 -16.24
N GLU A 276 10.63 9.02 -15.58
CA GLU A 276 10.41 7.60 -15.39
C GLU A 276 10.30 6.86 -16.73
N ILE A 277 9.46 7.35 -17.63
CA ILE A 277 9.27 6.73 -18.95
C ILE A 277 10.56 6.75 -19.77
N LYS A 278 11.28 7.87 -19.83
CA LYS A 278 12.59 7.95 -20.50
C LYS A 278 13.59 6.95 -19.93
N LYS A 279 13.59 6.74 -18.62
CA LYS A 279 14.45 5.75 -17.97
C LYS A 279 14.11 4.33 -18.42
N ILE A 280 12.83 3.98 -18.45
CA ILE A 280 12.34 2.67 -18.90
C ILE A 280 12.67 2.45 -20.38
N ASP A 281 12.42 3.45 -21.23
CA ASP A 281 12.74 3.39 -22.67
C ASP A 281 14.25 3.24 -22.88
N GLY A 282 15.07 3.96 -22.13
CA GLY A 282 16.53 3.80 -22.15
C GLY A 282 16.97 2.37 -21.77
N TRP A 283 16.28 1.70 -20.86
CA TRP A 283 16.53 0.28 -20.59
C TRP A 283 16.12 -0.61 -21.77
N LYS A 284 14.95 -0.38 -22.36
CA LYS A 284 14.47 -1.14 -23.54
C LYS A 284 15.38 -0.97 -24.76
N ASP A 285 15.94 0.20 -24.97
CA ASP A 285 16.89 0.47 -26.05
C ASP A 285 18.22 -0.32 -25.95
N ARG A 286 18.51 -0.85 -24.76
CA ARG A 286 19.65 -1.75 -24.50
C ARG A 286 19.35 -3.21 -24.86
N ILE A 287 18.12 -3.57 -25.21
CA ILE A 287 17.75 -4.92 -25.66
C ILE A 287 18.20 -5.08 -27.12
N LYS A 288 19.44 -5.48 -27.33
CA LYS A 288 20.07 -5.62 -28.67
C LYS A 288 20.34 -7.08 -29.08
N GLY A 289 19.70 -8.04 -28.44
CA GLY A 289 19.97 -9.45 -28.69
C GLY A 289 21.32 -9.92 -28.14
N ASN A 290 21.88 -9.22 -27.16
CA ASN A 290 23.06 -9.62 -26.44
C ASN A 290 22.83 -10.96 -25.73
N THR A 291 23.89 -11.75 -25.60
CA THR A 291 23.84 -13.01 -24.85
C THR A 291 24.40 -12.81 -23.45
N PRO A 292 23.75 -13.37 -22.40
CA PRO A 292 24.28 -13.30 -21.06
C PRO A 292 25.59 -14.12 -20.93
N PRO A 293 26.44 -13.80 -19.93
CA PRO A 293 27.77 -14.44 -19.79
C PRO A 293 27.70 -15.94 -19.49
N LEU A 294 26.62 -16.44 -18.93
CA LEU A 294 26.38 -17.86 -18.70
C LEU A 294 25.25 -18.36 -19.60
N PRO A 295 25.19 -19.67 -19.95
CA PRO A 295 24.03 -20.26 -20.62
C PRO A 295 22.73 -20.01 -19.87
N LEU A 296 21.61 -19.73 -20.55
CA LEU A 296 20.31 -19.44 -19.94
C LEU A 296 19.91 -20.47 -18.87
N LYS A 297 20.20 -21.74 -19.12
CA LYS A 297 19.95 -22.84 -18.18
C LYS A 297 20.63 -22.64 -16.82
N SER A 298 21.74 -21.91 -16.77
CA SER A 298 22.44 -21.60 -15.51
C SER A 298 21.63 -20.69 -14.58
N TYR A 299 20.74 -19.89 -15.12
CA TYR A 299 19.87 -18.97 -14.39
C TYR A 299 18.54 -19.61 -13.99
N THR A 300 18.15 -20.74 -14.62
CA THR A 300 16.88 -21.41 -14.31
C THR A 300 16.92 -22.17 -12.99
N GLY A 301 15.75 -22.43 -12.41
CA GLY A 301 15.58 -23.21 -11.19
C GLY A 301 14.67 -22.54 -10.17
N GLN A 302 14.70 -23.04 -8.95
CA GLN A 302 13.97 -22.48 -7.83
C GLN A 302 14.86 -21.55 -7.01
N TYR A 303 14.26 -20.44 -6.58
CA TYR A 303 14.89 -19.47 -5.69
C TYR A 303 13.95 -19.19 -4.54
N GLU A 304 14.49 -18.94 -3.37
CA GLU A 304 13.71 -18.74 -2.14
C GLU A 304 14.11 -17.46 -1.41
N ASN A 305 13.08 -16.79 -0.90
CA ASN A 305 13.17 -15.79 0.15
C ASN A 305 12.32 -16.27 1.34
N THR A 306 12.86 -16.22 2.54
CA THR A 306 12.18 -16.76 3.74
C THR A 306 10.83 -16.07 4.02
N LEU A 307 10.74 -14.77 3.75
CA LEU A 307 9.50 -13.99 3.95
C LEU A 307 8.54 -14.17 2.77
N TYR A 308 9.05 -13.98 1.53
CA TYR A 308 8.21 -13.86 0.32
C TYR A 308 7.95 -15.21 -0.37
N GLY A 309 8.60 -16.29 0.11
CA GLY A 309 8.42 -17.63 -0.42
C GLY A 309 9.34 -17.92 -1.60
N THR A 310 8.85 -18.71 -2.56
CA THR A 310 9.65 -19.21 -3.68
C THR A 310 9.23 -18.58 -5.01
N ILE A 311 10.22 -18.41 -5.88
CA ILE A 311 10.02 -18.12 -7.29
C ILE A 311 10.62 -19.26 -8.12
N THR A 312 10.05 -19.49 -9.30
CA THR A 312 10.59 -20.43 -10.29
C THR A 312 10.99 -19.65 -11.52
N ILE A 313 12.25 -19.77 -11.93
CA ILE A 313 12.79 -19.17 -13.14
C ILE A 313 12.95 -20.26 -14.20
N SER A 314 12.40 -20.06 -15.39
CA SER A 314 12.47 -20.94 -16.53
C SER A 314 12.77 -20.17 -17.80
N GLU A 315 13.25 -20.84 -18.85
CA GLU A 315 13.34 -20.24 -20.18
C GLU A 315 11.92 -19.94 -20.71
N GLU A 316 11.73 -18.80 -21.35
CA GLU A 316 10.45 -18.40 -21.92
C GLU A 316 10.23 -19.11 -23.25
N ARG A 317 9.20 -19.96 -23.35
CA ARG A 317 8.97 -20.80 -24.52
C ARG A 317 8.68 -20.01 -25.81
N ASN A 318 7.97 -18.90 -25.69
CA ASN A 318 7.50 -18.11 -26.84
C ASN A 318 8.51 -17.02 -27.28
N ASN A 319 9.50 -16.72 -26.43
CA ASN A 319 10.52 -15.70 -26.69
C ASN A 319 11.90 -16.27 -26.33
N PRO A 320 12.52 -17.05 -27.23
CA PRO A 320 13.84 -17.63 -26.99
C PRO A 320 14.88 -16.52 -26.65
N GLY A 321 15.63 -16.73 -25.60
CA GLY A 321 16.59 -15.74 -25.07
C GLY A 321 16.11 -15.01 -23.82
N ASN A 322 14.84 -15.09 -23.49
CA ASN A 322 14.26 -14.54 -22.27
C ASN A 322 14.09 -15.61 -21.19
N LEU A 323 14.00 -15.15 -19.95
CA LEU A 323 13.59 -15.96 -18.80
C LEU A 323 12.21 -15.51 -18.30
N LEU A 324 11.44 -16.46 -17.77
CA LEU A 324 10.15 -16.23 -17.15
C LEU A 324 10.26 -16.53 -15.66
N ILE A 325 9.85 -15.57 -14.83
CA ILE A 325 9.70 -15.75 -13.38
C ILE A 325 8.23 -16.03 -13.07
N LYS A 326 7.98 -17.09 -12.31
CA LYS A 326 6.70 -17.36 -11.67
C LYS A 326 6.82 -17.17 -10.17
N PHE A 327 6.00 -16.31 -9.59
CA PHE A 327 5.92 -16.09 -8.15
C PHE A 327 4.96 -17.12 -7.54
N ASN A 328 5.50 -18.15 -6.86
CA ASN A 328 4.69 -19.30 -6.45
C ASN A 328 3.67 -18.97 -5.35
N SER A 329 3.96 -17.96 -4.52
CA SER A 329 3.05 -17.48 -3.47
C SER A 329 1.97 -16.52 -3.98
N HIS A 330 2.03 -16.09 -5.24
CA HIS A 330 1.08 -15.14 -5.83
C HIS A 330 0.16 -15.82 -6.83
N GLN A 331 -1.03 -15.24 -7.00
CA GLN A 331 -1.98 -15.73 -7.99
C GLN A 331 -1.69 -15.03 -9.34
N ASN A 332 -1.27 -15.80 -10.35
CA ASN A 332 -1.04 -15.30 -11.69
C ASN A 332 0.04 -14.21 -11.86
N LEU A 333 0.88 -13.95 -10.84
CA LEU A 333 1.98 -13.02 -10.97
C LEU A 333 3.14 -13.68 -11.70
N LEU A 334 3.51 -13.08 -12.82
CA LEU A 334 4.62 -13.47 -13.67
C LEU A 334 5.49 -12.24 -13.95
N ALA A 335 6.76 -12.46 -14.26
CA ALA A 335 7.61 -11.43 -14.83
C ALA A 335 8.55 -12.02 -15.86
N THR A 336 8.87 -11.26 -16.91
CA THR A 336 9.91 -11.61 -17.87
C THR A 336 11.24 -10.97 -17.48
N LEU A 337 12.33 -11.67 -17.75
CA LEU A 337 13.68 -11.14 -17.69
C LEU A 337 14.28 -11.15 -19.09
N GLN A 338 14.62 -9.97 -19.58
CA GLN A 338 15.31 -9.78 -20.85
C GLN A 338 16.73 -9.27 -20.57
N TYR A 339 17.71 -9.97 -21.11
CA TYR A 339 19.12 -9.57 -20.92
C TYR A 339 19.39 -8.26 -21.65
N LEU A 340 20.00 -7.32 -20.96
CA LEU A 340 20.43 -6.05 -21.51
C LEU A 340 21.89 -6.11 -21.94
N ASP A 341 22.78 -5.79 -21.04
CA ASP A 341 24.23 -5.83 -21.11
C ASP A 341 24.80 -5.76 -19.68
N ASN A 342 26.13 -5.87 -19.53
CA ASN A 342 26.81 -5.69 -18.23
C ASN A 342 26.17 -6.44 -17.05
N ASP A 343 25.75 -7.67 -17.27
CA ASP A 343 25.08 -8.54 -16.30
C ASP A 343 23.71 -8.03 -15.81
N GLU A 344 23.14 -7.00 -16.43
CA GLU A 344 21.80 -6.49 -16.11
C GLU A 344 20.71 -7.14 -16.97
N TRP A 345 19.55 -7.28 -16.35
CA TRP A 345 18.34 -7.81 -16.94
C TRP A 345 17.18 -6.85 -16.72
N LEU A 346 16.33 -6.65 -17.73
CA LEU A 346 15.07 -5.95 -17.60
C LEU A 346 14.03 -6.90 -17.03
N LEU A 347 13.56 -6.59 -15.84
CA LEU A 347 12.45 -7.25 -15.16
C LEU A 347 11.16 -6.53 -15.51
N THR A 348 10.22 -7.20 -16.18
CA THR A 348 8.91 -6.64 -16.54
C THR A 348 7.80 -7.54 -16.02
N TYR A 349 6.96 -7.02 -15.15
CA TYR A 349 5.82 -7.76 -14.62
C TYR A 349 4.66 -7.81 -15.62
N ASN A 350 3.87 -8.90 -15.57
CA ASN A 350 2.64 -9.03 -16.37
C ASN A 350 1.49 -8.16 -15.85
N ASN A 351 1.50 -7.79 -14.58
CA ASN A 351 0.62 -6.78 -14.02
C ASN A 351 1.40 -5.46 -13.91
N PRO A 352 1.01 -4.40 -14.67
CA PRO A 352 1.75 -3.13 -14.72
C PRO A 352 1.94 -2.47 -13.36
N ALA A 353 1.02 -2.69 -12.40
CA ALA A 353 1.11 -2.11 -11.06
C ALA A 353 2.36 -2.56 -10.27
N PHE A 354 2.94 -3.72 -10.61
CA PHE A 354 4.20 -4.17 -10.00
C PHE A 354 5.44 -3.55 -10.65
N GLY A 355 5.34 -3.00 -11.86
CA GLY A 355 6.34 -2.15 -12.48
C GLY A 355 7.31 -2.81 -13.45
N VAL A 356 8.33 -2.01 -13.81
CA VAL A 356 9.44 -2.39 -14.70
C VAL A 356 10.74 -1.91 -14.06
N PHE A 357 11.74 -2.81 -13.91
CA PHE A 357 12.99 -2.52 -13.20
C PHE A 357 14.18 -3.20 -13.87
N THR A 358 15.40 -2.82 -13.50
CA THR A 358 16.59 -3.63 -13.79
C THR A 358 16.96 -4.47 -12.57
N THR A 359 17.57 -5.62 -12.84
CA THR A 359 18.11 -6.51 -11.83
C THR A 359 19.35 -7.24 -12.38
N SER A 360 20.17 -7.80 -11.48
CA SER A 360 21.34 -8.62 -11.85
C SER A 360 21.35 -9.88 -11.00
N PHE A 361 21.69 -11.02 -11.63
CA PHE A 361 21.91 -12.23 -10.86
C PHE A 361 23.20 -12.14 -10.05
N LEU A 362 23.16 -12.64 -8.83
CA LEU A 362 24.37 -12.84 -8.03
C LEU A 362 25.07 -14.11 -8.49
N THR A 363 26.39 -13.99 -8.75
CA THR A 363 27.22 -15.12 -9.18
C THR A 363 28.41 -15.29 -8.26
N LYS A 364 28.82 -16.52 -8.03
CA LYS A 364 30.05 -16.88 -7.33
C LYS A 364 30.73 -18.04 -8.07
N ASN A 365 31.96 -17.87 -8.49
CA ASN A 365 32.72 -18.88 -9.26
C ASN A 365 31.93 -19.41 -10.46
N ASN A 366 31.38 -18.52 -11.29
CA ASN A 366 30.53 -18.83 -12.45
C ASN A 366 29.24 -19.63 -12.13
N THR A 367 28.80 -19.62 -10.88
CA THR A 367 27.55 -20.26 -10.47
C THR A 367 26.57 -19.18 -9.97
N VAL A 368 25.37 -19.19 -10.49
CA VAL A 368 24.28 -18.30 -10.08
C VAL A 368 23.83 -18.70 -8.66
N THR A 369 23.85 -17.73 -7.74
CA THR A 369 23.52 -17.96 -6.31
C THR A 369 22.26 -17.26 -5.85
N GLY A 370 21.79 -16.24 -6.57
CA GLY A 370 20.57 -15.52 -6.18
C GLY A 370 20.22 -14.41 -7.17
N ILE A 371 19.11 -13.74 -6.90
CA ILE A 371 18.62 -12.60 -7.66
C ILE A 371 17.87 -11.63 -6.72
N PRO A 372 18.19 -10.33 -6.70
CA PRO A 372 17.34 -9.31 -6.09
C PRO A 372 16.14 -9.02 -7.01
N ILE A 373 14.96 -8.99 -6.44
CA ILE A 373 13.71 -8.66 -7.13
C ILE A 373 13.14 -7.38 -6.53
N LYS A 374 12.80 -6.41 -7.37
CA LYS A 374 12.14 -5.16 -7.01
C LYS A 374 10.71 -5.18 -7.55
N ALA A 375 9.74 -4.73 -6.74
CA ALA A 375 8.41 -4.34 -7.17
C ALA A 375 8.26 -2.81 -7.07
N SER A 376 7.12 -2.26 -7.50
CA SER A 376 6.86 -0.82 -7.41
C SER A 376 6.92 -0.32 -5.96
N ASP A 377 7.25 0.95 -5.78
CA ASP A 377 7.27 1.60 -4.45
C ASP A 377 5.86 1.66 -3.83
N PHE A 378 4.82 1.50 -4.61
CA PHE A 378 3.45 1.32 -4.13
C PHE A 378 3.27 0.00 -3.36
N VAL A 379 4.06 -1.03 -3.68
CA VAL A 379 4.07 -2.32 -3.00
C VAL A 379 5.08 -2.31 -1.86
N GLU A 380 6.34 -2.05 -2.16
CA GLU A 380 7.42 -2.01 -1.16
C GLU A 380 8.65 -1.27 -1.69
N PHE A 381 9.33 -0.51 -0.81
CA PHE A 381 10.47 0.32 -1.23
C PHE A 381 11.75 -0.46 -1.49
N ASP A 382 12.00 -1.55 -0.78
CA ASP A 382 13.25 -2.29 -0.85
C ASP A 382 13.16 -3.49 -1.81
N PRO A 383 14.24 -3.86 -2.52
CA PRO A 383 14.30 -5.11 -3.26
C PRO A 383 14.44 -6.32 -2.33
N TYR A 384 14.00 -7.48 -2.79
CA TYR A 384 14.04 -8.74 -2.06
C TYR A 384 15.06 -9.68 -2.67
N LEU A 385 15.99 -10.19 -1.87
CA LEU A 385 16.94 -11.19 -2.34
C LEU A 385 16.35 -12.59 -2.29
N PHE A 386 16.28 -13.25 -3.43
CA PHE A 386 15.94 -14.66 -3.56
C PHE A 386 17.21 -15.48 -3.81
N ILE A 387 17.45 -16.49 -2.98
CA ILE A 387 18.65 -17.36 -3.03
C ILE A 387 18.30 -18.62 -3.84
N LYS A 388 19.17 -19.00 -4.76
CA LYS A 388 19.01 -20.20 -5.58
C LYS A 388 19.17 -21.46 -4.72
N LYS A 389 18.23 -22.43 -4.94
CA LYS A 389 18.23 -23.73 -4.27
C LYS A 389 19.11 -24.76 -4.98
#